data_33a1fc077ed6b586c414a99df4b53d63
#
_entry.id   33a1fc077ed6b586c414a99df4b53d63
#
_cell.length_a   1.000
_cell.length_b   1.000
_cell.length_c   1.000
_cell.angle_alpha   90.00
_cell.angle_beta   90.00
_cell.angle_gamma   90.00
#
_symmetry.space_group_name_H-M   'P 1'
#
loop_
_entity.id
_entity.type
_entity.pdbx_description
1 polymer ?
#
loop_
_entity_poly.entity_id
_entity_poly.type
_entity_poly.pdbx_seq_one_letter_code
_entity_poly.pdbx_strand_id
1 'polypeptide(L)'
;MIFKYLGNRGIHAIDRGGDRNFIYEKYLDKKEPTRFVIRLKKRDLLHRGILKDCRDLARYLPTPYETILVVYEDGQEKKTMVTYNAVPVKHPHYRHPLYLVVVKGFGKEPMMLLTSLKVDIHKKESIWRIVEIYLTRWKCDESYRYIKQCYNLEDIRVRSYIGIRNMVVLLLAVTYFSAVYLGQNVRLKLLVEKIFLVSKRFFGVPSFFNYAIVDGIYNLLFPDKTALRQIRKNTVDDFQLSFEFG
;
A
#
# COMPACT_ATOMS: atom_id res chain seq x y z
N MET A 1 -8.69 -15.88 -10.01
CA MET A 1 -8.53 -15.02 -11.20
C MET A 1 -7.13 -14.39 -11.29
N ILE A 2 -6.56 -13.80 -10.24
CA ILE A 2 -5.22 -13.14 -10.22
C ILE A 2 -4.10 -14.05 -10.75
N PHE A 3 -4.02 -15.31 -10.30
CA PHE A 3 -3.00 -16.27 -10.75
C PHE A 3 -3.04 -16.59 -12.25
N LYS A 4 -4.19 -16.45 -12.91
CA LYS A 4 -4.32 -16.68 -14.35
C LYS A 4 -3.52 -15.65 -15.16
N TYR A 5 -3.40 -14.43 -14.67
CA TYR A 5 -2.75 -13.32 -15.38
C TYR A 5 -1.33 -13.01 -14.87
N LEU A 6 -1.09 -13.14 -13.59
CA LEU A 6 0.19 -12.80 -12.96
C LEU A 6 1.10 -14.01 -12.76
N GLY A 7 0.55 -15.23 -12.72
CA GLY A 7 1.30 -16.44 -12.38
C GLY A 7 1.99 -16.29 -11.02
N ASN A 8 3.28 -16.63 -10.94
CA ASN A 8 4.12 -16.46 -9.75
C ASN A 8 4.86 -15.11 -9.70
N ARG A 9 4.48 -14.15 -10.56
CA ARG A 9 5.08 -12.80 -10.54
C ARG A 9 4.55 -11.99 -9.38
N GLY A 10 5.44 -11.19 -8.78
CA GLY A 10 5.08 -10.32 -7.67
C GLY A 10 5.10 -10.99 -6.29
N ILE A 11 4.78 -10.20 -5.28
CA ILE A 11 4.64 -10.62 -3.87
C ILE A 11 3.25 -10.20 -3.44
N HIS A 12 2.48 -11.12 -2.87
CA HIS A 12 1.12 -10.85 -2.41
C HIS A 12 1.15 -10.35 -0.97
N ALA A 13 0.96 -9.07 -0.77
CA ALA A 13 0.80 -8.48 0.57
C ALA A 13 -0.69 -8.45 0.94
N ILE A 14 -1.05 -9.14 2.02
CA ILE A 14 -2.45 -9.38 2.39
C ILE A 14 -2.66 -9.00 3.87
N ASP A 15 -3.79 -8.37 4.16
CA ASP A 15 -4.16 -8.00 5.52
C ASP A 15 -4.68 -9.19 6.36
N ARG A 16 -5.15 -8.90 7.57
CA ARG A 16 -5.72 -9.89 8.50
C ARG A 16 -6.91 -10.67 7.92
N GLY A 17 -7.63 -10.12 6.93
CA GLY A 17 -8.74 -10.79 6.25
C GLY A 17 -8.29 -11.97 5.41
N GLY A 18 -7.02 -11.99 4.99
CA GLY A 18 -6.40 -13.08 4.25
C GLY A 18 -5.82 -14.21 5.09
N ASP A 19 -5.86 -14.12 6.43
CA ASP A 19 -5.46 -15.21 7.32
C ASP A 19 -6.54 -16.31 7.37
N ARG A 20 -6.72 -17.00 6.23
CA ARG A 20 -7.74 -18.04 6.02
C ARG A 20 -7.13 -19.28 5.38
N ASN A 21 -7.61 -20.48 5.78
CA ASN A 21 -7.05 -21.75 5.33
C ASN A 21 -7.05 -21.90 3.81
N PHE A 22 -8.12 -21.50 3.11
CA PHE A 22 -8.19 -21.60 1.66
C PHE A 22 -7.13 -20.76 0.92
N ILE A 23 -6.63 -19.68 1.55
CA ILE A 23 -5.53 -18.88 0.99
C ILE A 23 -4.22 -19.66 1.09
N TYR A 24 -3.95 -20.29 2.24
CA TYR A 24 -2.76 -21.11 2.44
C TYR A 24 -2.75 -22.33 1.56
N GLU A 25 -3.89 -23.01 1.39
CA GLU A 25 -4.07 -24.09 0.43
C GLU A 25 -3.65 -23.66 -0.97
N LYS A 26 -4.20 -22.56 -1.48
CA LYS A 26 -3.84 -22.03 -2.81
C LYS A 26 -2.40 -21.57 -2.95
N TYR A 27 -1.75 -21.16 -1.87
CA TYR A 27 -0.41 -20.57 -1.89
C TYR A 27 0.67 -21.61 -1.61
N LEU A 28 0.39 -22.57 -0.75
CA LEU A 28 1.35 -23.55 -0.24
C LEU A 28 1.16 -24.96 -0.81
N ASP A 29 -0.04 -25.29 -1.32
CA ASP A 29 -0.29 -26.57 -1.99
C ASP A 29 0.20 -26.53 -3.45
N LYS A 30 1.52 -26.25 -3.61
CA LYS A 30 2.19 -26.19 -4.90
C LYS A 30 3.62 -26.65 -4.73
N LYS A 31 4.23 -27.10 -5.82
CA LYS A 31 5.65 -27.46 -5.85
C LYS A 31 6.53 -26.25 -5.46
N GLU A 32 6.19 -25.08 -5.97
CA GLU A 32 6.81 -23.81 -5.58
C GLU A 32 5.74 -22.92 -4.89
N PRO A 33 5.96 -22.49 -3.64
CA PRO A 33 4.99 -21.68 -2.93
C PRO A 33 4.87 -20.30 -3.59
N THR A 34 3.67 -19.75 -3.58
CA THR A 34 3.45 -18.37 -3.98
C THR A 34 4.17 -17.45 -3.01
N ARG A 35 4.81 -16.40 -3.52
CA ARG A 35 5.47 -15.39 -2.69
C ARG A 35 4.44 -14.49 -2.02
N PHE A 36 4.40 -14.48 -0.70
CA PHE A 36 3.42 -13.70 0.05
C PHE A 36 3.97 -13.12 1.35
N VAL A 37 3.28 -12.08 1.84
CA VAL A 37 3.36 -11.55 3.19
C VAL A 37 1.93 -11.38 3.69
N ILE A 38 1.53 -12.15 4.70
CA ILE A 38 0.17 -12.12 5.28
C ILE A 38 0.25 -11.65 6.72
N ARG A 39 -0.56 -10.66 7.11
CA ARG A 39 -0.72 -10.28 8.51
C ARG A 39 -1.61 -11.28 9.21
N LEU A 40 -1.08 -11.90 10.26
CA LEU A 40 -1.83 -12.89 11.06
C LEU A 40 -2.79 -12.23 12.04
N LYS A 41 -3.88 -12.93 12.32
CA LYS A 41 -4.81 -12.63 13.40
C LYS A 41 -4.61 -13.62 14.56
N LYS A 42 -4.79 -14.89 14.27
CA LYS A 42 -4.63 -16.01 15.20
C LYS A 42 -4.37 -17.27 14.39
N ARG A 43 -3.22 -17.89 14.58
CA ARG A 43 -2.85 -19.12 13.86
C ARG A 43 -1.84 -19.93 14.64
N ASP A 44 -2.03 -21.24 14.63
CA ASP A 44 -1.06 -22.17 15.15
C ASP A 44 0.02 -22.42 14.10
N LEU A 45 1.27 -22.34 14.53
CA LEU A 45 2.46 -22.52 13.72
C LEU A 45 3.41 -23.50 14.43
N LEU A 46 4.12 -24.30 13.65
CA LEU A 46 5.17 -25.15 14.17
C LEU A 46 6.48 -24.35 14.28
N HIS A 47 6.94 -24.14 15.49
CA HIS A 47 8.23 -23.54 15.79
C HIS A 47 9.10 -24.54 16.52
N ARG A 48 10.26 -24.91 15.96
CA ARG A 48 11.16 -25.95 16.51
C ARG A 48 10.45 -27.28 16.79
N GLY A 49 9.50 -27.67 15.92
CA GLY A 49 8.72 -28.89 16.05
C GLY A 49 7.54 -28.82 17.03
N ILE A 50 7.37 -27.72 17.75
CA ILE A 50 6.29 -27.54 18.72
C ILE A 50 5.22 -26.63 18.12
N LEU A 51 3.96 -27.05 18.22
CA LEU A 51 2.80 -26.25 17.80
C LEU A 51 2.57 -25.12 18.81
N LYS A 52 2.53 -23.88 18.35
CA LYS A 52 2.34 -22.68 19.18
C LYS A 52 1.42 -21.68 18.49
N ASP A 53 0.57 -21.01 19.25
CA ASP A 53 -0.17 -19.84 18.75
C ASP A 53 0.79 -18.72 18.35
N CYS A 54 0.58 -18.12 17.22
CA CYS A 54 1.44 -17.02 16.70
C CYS A 54 1.49 -15.83 17.66
N ARG A 55 0.44 -15.59 18.45
CA ARG A 55 0.38 -14.50 19.44
C ARG A 55 1.32 -14.77 20.62
N ASP A 56 1.38 -16.04 21.07
CA ASP A 56 2.30 -16.42 22.13
C ASP A 56 3.74 -16.35 21.62
N LEU A 57 4.01 -16.81 20.38
CA LEU A 57 5.31 -16.63 19.77
C LEU A 57 5.68 -15.15 19.70
N ALA A 58 4.77 -14.27 19.28
CA ALA A 58 5.03 -12.85 19.16
C ALA A 58 5.27 -12.17 20.51
N ARG A 59 4.54 -12.58 21.55
CA ARG A 59 4.68 -12.03 22.91
C ARG A 59 6.06 -12.30 23.49
N TYR A 60 6.52 -13.55 23.40
CA TYR A 60 7.77 -14.00 24.05
C TYR A 60 9.00 -13.89 23.16
N LEU A 61 8.84 -13.63 21.87
CA LEU A 61 9.97 -13.48 20.97
C LEU A 61 10.77 -12.19 21.31
N PRO A 62 12.09 -12.30 21.61
CA PRO A 62 12.94 -11.14 21.71
C PRO A 62 13.00 -10.39 20.36
N THR A 63 12.96 -9.07 20.40
CA THR A 63 13.03 -8.20 19.21
C THR A 63 14.25 -7.29 19.31
N PRO A 64 15.46 -7.78 19.00
CA PRO A 64 16.71 -7.05 19.22
C PRO A 64 16.97 -5.95 18.19
N TYR A 65 16.30 -5.99 17.05
CA TYR A 65 16.47 -4.98 16.02
C TYR A 65 15.44 -3.86 16.21
N GLU A 66 15.88 -2.64 15.99
CA GLU A 66 15.04 -1.45 16.14
C GLU A 66 15.17 -0.52 14.94
N THR A 67 14.10 0.25 14.68
CA THR A 67 14.09 1.34 13.70
C THR A 67 13.05 2.38 14.08
N ILE A 68 13.19 3.57 13.53
CA ILE A 68 12.23 4.66 13.71
C ILE A 68 11.33 4.71 12.47
N LEU A 69 10.03 4.56 12.68
CA LEU A 69 9.02 4.84 11.68
C LEU A 69 8.58 6.29 11.78
N VAL A 70 8.68 6.98 10.67
CA VAL A 70 8.16 8.33 10.52
C VAL A 70 6.82 8.24 9.82
N VAL A 71 5.77 8.63 10.50
CA VAL A 71 4.41 8.69 9.96
C VAL A 71 3.96 10.14 9.99
N TYR A 72 3.41 10.63 8.89
CA TYR A 72 2.81 11.96 8.84
C TYR A 72 1.31 11.83 9.06
N GLU A 73 0.83 12.35 10.17
CA GLU A 73 -0.58 12.33 10.56
C GLU A 73 -1.02 13.77 10.78
N ASP A 74 -2.06 14.22 10.06
CA ASP A 74 -2.57 15.61 10.11
C ASP A 74 -1.51 16.71 9.86
N GLY A 75 -0.55 16.43 8.98
CA GLY A 75 0.55 17.35 8.65
C GLY A 75 1.67 17.42 9.70
N GLN A 76 1.60 16.62 10.76
CA GLN A 76 2.64 16.51 11.78
C GLN A 76 3.46 15.22 11.62
N GLU A 77 4.75 15.36 11.82
CA GLU A 77 5.69 14.24 11.83
C GLU A 77 5.60 13.52 13.18
N LYS A 78 5.18 12.24 13.14
CA LYS A 78 5.14 11.36 14.30
C LYS A 78 6.21 10.30 14.19
N LYS A 79 7.20 10.35 15.04
CA LYS A 79 8.24 9.34 15.15
C LYS A 79 7.82 8.24 16.11
N THR A 80 7.78 7.00 15.63
CA THR A 80 7.47 5.84 16.47
C THR A 80 8.63 4.86 16.40
N MET A 81 9.22 4.55 17.54
CA MET A 81 10.24 3.52 17.63
C MET A 81 9.56 2.16 17.62
N VAL A 82 10.02 1.29 16.74
CA VAL A 82 9.54 -0.10 16.63
C VAL A 82 10.71 -1.05 16.76
N THR A 83 10.46 -2.18 17.41
CA THR A 83 11.42 -3.27 17.51
C THR A 83 10.91 -4.47 16.76
N TYR A 84 11.82 -5.28 16.19
CA TYR A 84 11.41 -6.39 15.35
C TYR A 84 12.39 -7.56 15.37
N ASN A 85 11.87 -8.72 14.97
CA ASN A 85 12.66 -9.93 14.76
C ASN A 85 11.90 -10.89 13.84
N ALA A 86 12.59 -11.94 13.39
CA ALA A 86 12.00 -13.02 12.62
C ALA A 86 12.44 -14.38 13.14
N VAL A 87 11.55 -15.37 13.02
CA VAL A 87 11.85 -16.77 13.34
C VAL A 87 11.35 -17.69 12.23
N PRO A 88 12.08 -18.78 11.95
CA PRO A 88 11.60 -19.81 11.05
C PRO A 88 10.43 -20.57 11.70
N VAL A 89 9.38 -20.77 10.92
CA VAL A 89 8.19 -21.52 11.32
C VAL A 89 7.71 -22.39 10.16
N LYS A 90 6.78 -23.31 10.43
CA LYS A 90 6.06 -24.10 9.42
C LYS A 90 4.57 -24.02 9.67
N HIS A 91 3.81 -24.10 8.60
CA HIS A 91 2.38 -24.33 8.71
C HIS A 91 2.12 -25.80 9.07
N PRO A 92 1.16 -26.12 9.96
CA PRO A 92 0.92 -27.51 10.40
C PRO A 92 0.67 -28.50 9.25
N HIS A 93 0.02 -28.04 8.19
CA HIS A 93 -0.39 -28.89 7.06
C HIS A 93 0.48 -28.79 5.81
N TYR A 94 1.44 -27.87 5.76
CA TYR A 94 2.28 -27.64 4.57
C TYR A 94 3.76 -27.69 4.91
N ARG A 95 4.56 -28.30 4.03
CA ARG A 95 5.99 -28.56 4.29
C ARG A 95 6.91 -27.36 3.97
N HIS A 96 6.41 -26.35 3.27
CA HIS A 96 7.22 -25.21 2.87
C HIS A 96 7.76 -24.42 4.06
N PRO A 97 9.04 -24.02 4.02
CA PRO A 97 9.61 -23.16 5.05
C PRO A 97 8.94 -21.78 5.00
N LEU A 98 8.56 -21.29 6.16
CA LEU A 98 7.96 -19.97 6.35
C LEU A 98 8.73 -19.22 7.43
N TYR A 99 8.54 -17.91 7.46
CA TYR A 99 9.10 -17.05 8.50
C TYR A 99 7.97 -16.23 9.13
N LEU A 100 7.99 -16.18 10.45
CA LEU A 100 7.15 -15.28 11.22
C LEU A 100 7.98 -14.05 11.59
N VAL A 101 7.62 -12.89 11.04
CA VAL A 101 8.20 -11.60 11.40
C VAL A 101 7.28 -10.93 12.40
N VAL A 102 7.86 -10.52 13.53
CA VAL A 102 7.15 -9.84 14.63
C VAL A 102 7.68 -8.43 14.75
N VAL A 103 6.76 -7.45 14.79
CA VAL A 103 7.08 -6.03 15.02
C VAL A 103 6.30 -5.55 16.24
N LYS A 104 7.00 -5.01 17.22
CA LYS A 104 6.46 -4.42 18.45
C LYS A 104 6.61 -2.90 18.40
N GLY A 105 5.71 -2.18 19.08
CA GLY A 105 5.71 -0.70 19.10
C GLY A 105 4.88 -0.04 18.01
N PHE A 106 4.30 -0.80 17.06
CA PHE A 106 3.44 -0.27 16.00
C PHE A 106 1.96 -0.12 16.41
N GLY A 107 1.61 -0.45 17.61
CA GLY A 107 0.26 -0.40 18.17
C GLY A 107 0.20 -1.13 19.51
N LYS A 108 -1.01 -1.32 20.04
CA LYS A 108 -1.21 -2.00 21.33
C LYS A 108 -0.73 -3.46 21.32
N GLU A 109 -0.86 -4.14 20.18
CA GLU A 109 -0.46 -5.54 20.01
C GLU A 109 0.65 -5.66 18.96
N PRO A 110 1.53 -6.68 19.08
CA PRO A 110 2.55 -6.95 18.07
C PRO A 110 1.92 -7.21 16.70
N MET A 111 2.53 -6.64 15.66
CA MET A 111 2.20 -7.00 14.29
C MET A 111 2.93 -8.28 13.91
N MET A 112 2.19 -9.27 13.46
CA MET A 112 2.68 -10.59 13.06
C MET A 112 2.52 -10.78 11.57
N LEU A 113 3.63 -10.98 10.86
CA LEU A 113 3.65 -11.17 9.41
C LEU A 113 4.19 -12.55 9.08
N LEU A 114 3.40 -13.38 8.42
CA LEU A 114 3.83 -14.68 7.90
C LEU A 114 4.23 -14.53 6.43
N THR A 115 5.40 -15.07 6.09
CA THR A 115 5.91 -14.97 4.73
C THR A 115 6.55 -16.26 4.23
N SER A 116 6.40 -16.52 2.93
CA SER A 116 7.13 -17.57 2.19
C SER A 116 8.44 -17.07 1.60
N LEU A 117 8.75 -15.78 1.72
CA LEU A 117 10.01 -15.22 1.27
C LEU A 117 11.14 -15.69 2.17
N LYS A 118 12.29 -15.96 1.57
CA LYS A 118 13.50 -16.28 2.33
C LYS A 118 13.96 -15.05 3.13
N VAL A 119 14.11 -15.22 4.44
CA VAL A 119 14.55 -14.17 5.36
C VAL A 119 15.86 -14.61 6.01
N ASP A 120 16.87 -13.77 5.93
CA ASP A 120 18.07 -13.92 6.76
C ASP A 120 17.79 -13.30 8.12
N ILE A 121 17.55 -14.18 9.12
CA ILE A 121 17.16 -13.77 10.47
C ILE A 121 18.28 -13.05 11.26
N HIS A 122 19.51 -13.09 10.76
CA HIS A 122 20.67 -12.41 11.36
C HIS A 122 20.94 -11.03 10.74
N LYS A 123 20.19 -10.67 9.68
CA LYS A 123 20.32 -9.38 8.98
C LYS A 123 19.06 -8.55 9.17
N LYS A 124 19.18 -7.46 9.90
CA LYS A 124 18.06 -6.54 10.17
C LYS A 124 17.39 -6.03 8.90
N GLU A 125 18.15 -5.75 7.84
CA GLU A 125 17.64 -5.27 6.55
C GLU A 125 16.76 -6.34 5.86
N SER A 126 17.15 -7.62 5.95
CA SER A 126 16.37 -8.73 5.39
C SER A 126 15.02 -8.88 6.06
N ILE A 127 14.98 -8.72 7.38
CA ILE A 127 13.73 -8.78 8.17
C ILE A 127 12.89 -7.54 7.88
N TRP A 128 13.52 -6.35 7.91
CA TRP A 128 12.81 -5.09 7.69
C TRP A 128 12.16 -5.02 6.31
N ARG A 129 12.80 -5.55 5.28
CA ARG A 129 12.23 -5.65 3.94
C ARG A 129 10.85 -6.32 3.91
N ILE A 130 10.59 -7.33 4.75
CA ILE A 130 9.27 -7.96 4.84
C ILE A 130 8.24 -6.98 5.39
N VAL A 131 8.63 -6.18 6.38
CA VAL A 131 7.76 -5.13 6.96
C VAL A 131 7.44 -4.07 5.91
N GLU A 132 8.44 -3.61 5.16
CA GLU A 132 8.25 -2.63 4.07
C GLU A 132 7.30 -3.14 2.99
N ILE A 133 7.46 -4.42 2.57
CA ILE A 133 6.55 -5.05 1.61
C ILE A 133 5.11 -5.03 2.15
N TYR A 134 4.91 -5.35 3.42
CA TYR A 134 3.59 -5.29 4.01
C TYR A 134 3.04 -3.87 4.10
N LEU A 135 3.86 -2.90 4.53
CA LEU A 135 3.45 -1.49 4.61
C LEU A 135 3.09 -0.91 3.24
N THR A 136 3.72 -1.42 2.17
CA THR A 136 3.37 -1.04 0.79
C THR A 136 1.90 -1.35 0.44
N ARG A 137 1.26 -2.31 1.11
CA ARG A 137 -0.17 -2.61 0.93
C ARG A 137 -1.06 -1.40 1.19
N TRP A 138 -0.71 -0.56 2.17
CA TRP A 138 -1.49 0.65 2.47
C TRP A 138 -1.56 1.64 1.31
N LYS A 139 -0.60 1.60 0.41
CA LYS A 139 -0.64 2.43 -0.81
C LYS A 139 -1.84 2.10 -1.70
N CYS A 140 -2.31 0.85 -1.69
CA CYS A 140 -3.54 0.47 -2.39
C CYS A 140 -4.74 1.21 -1.81
N ASP A 141 -4.89 1.20 -0.48
CA ASP A 141 -6.02 1.84 0.21
C ASP A 141 -5.97 3.36 0.02
N GLU A 142 -4.78 3.95 0.09
CA GLU A 142 -4.57 5.39 -0.19
C GLU A 142 -4.83 5.73 -1.66
N SER A 143 -4.47 4.84 -2.60
CA SER A 143 -4.77 5.03 -4.02
C SER A 143 -6.28 5.07 -4.26
N TYR A 144 -7.04 4.15 -3.66
CA TYR A 144 -8.51 4.15 -3.75
C TYR A 144 -9.12 5.39 -3.11
N ARG A 145 -8.63 5.78 -1.93
CA ARG A 145 -9.08 7.00 -1.26
C ARG A 145 -8.82 8.23 -2.15
N TYR A 146 -7.62 8.33 -2.70
CA TYR A 146 -7.25 9.41 -3.61
C TYR A 146 -8.17 9.48 -4.82
N ILE A 147 -8.39 8.35 -5.51
CA ILE A 147 -9.28 8.28 -6.67
C ILE A 147 -10.69 8.72 -6.30
N LYS A 148 -11.24 8.23 -5.19
CA LYS A 148 -12.58 8.61 -4.73
C LYS A 148 -12.70 10.10 -4.43
N GLN A 149 -11.73 10.67 -3.72
CA GLN A 149 -11.78 12.05 -3.25
C GLN A 149 -11.42 13.08 -4.32
N CYS A 150 -10.41 12.78 -5.16
CA CYS A 150 -9.95 13.74 -6.16
C CYS A 150 -10.80 13.75 -7.44
N TYR A 151 -11.39 12.61 -7.78
CA TYR A 151 -12.18 12.47 -9.00
C TYR A 151 -13.68 12.32 -8.73
N ASN A 152 -14.13 12.46 -7.48
CA ASN A 152 -15.53 12.35 -7.07
C ASN A 152 -16.20 11.09 -7.66
N LEU A 153 -15.53 9.94 -7.56
CA LEU A 153 -15.99 8.70 -8.16
C LEU A 153 -17.41 8.31 -7.73
N GLU A 154 -17.80 8.68 -6.50
CA GLU A 154 -19.10 8.39 -5.92
C GLU A 154 -20.23 9.30 -6.49
N ASP A 155 -19.88 10.43 -7.11
CA ASP A 155 -20.82 11.34 -7.74
C ASP A 155 -21.10 11.00 -9.21
N ILE A 156 -20.43 9.99 -9.77
CA ILE A 156 -20.62 9.56 -11.14
C ILE A 156 -21.98 8.86 -11.29
N ARG A 157 -22.89 9.51 -11.99
CA ARG A 157 -24.25 9.00 -12.23
C ARG A 157 -24.39 8.41 -13.63
N VAL A 158 -23.72 7.29 -13.88
CA VAL A 158 -23.85 6.57 -15.16
C VAL A 158 -24.81 5.40 -14.96
N ARG A 159 -25.85 5.32 -15.82
CA ARG A 159 -26.92 4.31 -15.68
C ARG A 159 -26.59 2.94 -16.31
N SER A 160 -25.56 2.84 -17.15
CA SER A 160 -25.21 1.59 -17.81
C SER A 160 -23.92 0.99 -17.26
N TYR A 161 -23.85 -0.34 -17.13
CA TYR A 161 -22.66 -1.06 -16.73
C TYR A 161 -21.46 -0.76 -17.66
N ILE A 162 -21.69 -0.69 -18.96
CA ILE A 162 -20.66 -0.37 -19.95
C ILE A 162 -20.12 1.03 -19.72
N GLY A 163 -20.98 2.01 -19.46
CA GLY A 163 -20.58 3.37 -19.15
C GLY A 163 -19.74 3.45 -17.88
N ILE A 164 -20.19 2.79 -16.79
CA ILE A 164 -19.41 2.72 -15.53
C ILE A 164 -18.04 2.10 -15.77
N ARG A 165 -17.96 0.98 -16.48
CA ARG A 165 -16.70 0.31 -16.82
C ARG A 165 -15.74 1.21 -17.59
N ASN A 166 -16.24 1.87 -18.62
CA ASN A 166 -15.43 2.77 -19.45
C ASN A 166 -14.94 3.98 -18.65
N MET A 167 -15.79 4.54 -17.78
CA MET A 167 -15.43 5.64 -16.89
C MET A 167 -14.33 5.22 -15.90
N VAL A 168 -14.43 4.02 -15.30
CA VAL A 168 -13.39 3.49 -14.40
C VAL A 168 -12.06 3.28 -15.13
N VAL A 169 -12.11 2.75 -16.36
CA VAL A 169 -10.90 2.56 -17.19
C VAL A 169 -10.25 3.90 -17.50
N LEU A 170 -11.03 4.90 -17.92
CA LEU A 170 -10.53 6.24 -18.19
C LEU A 170 -9.93 6.87 -16.93
N LEU A 171 -10.59 6.74 -15.79
CA LEU A 171 -10.11 7.23 -14.51
C LEU A 171 -8.78 6.60 -14.11
N LEU A 172 -8.63 5.29 -14.28
CA LEU A 172 -7.36 4.60 -14.02
C LEU A 172 -6.26 5.05 -14.98
N ALA A 173 -6.58 5.29 -16.25
CA ALA A 173 -5.62 5.83 -17.23
C ALA A 173 -5.15 7.24 -16.85
N VAL A 174 -6.08 8.13 -16.48
CA VAL A 174 -5.75 9.48 -16.01
C VAL A 174 -4.92 9.44 -14.73
N THR A 175 -5.28 8.58 -13.77
CA THR A 175 -4.52 8.40 -12.53
C THR A 175 -3.10 7.89 -12.82
N TYR A 176 -2.96 6.90 -13.70
CA TYR A 176 -1.65 6.40 -14.11
C TYR A 176 -0.81 7.50 -14.78
N PHE A 177 -1.38 8.22 -15.73
CA PHE A 177 -0.70 9.32 -16.42
C PHE A 177 -0.23 10.38 -15.42
N SER A 178 -1.11 10.84 -14.55
CA SER A 178 -0.79 11.90 -13.58
C SER A 178 0.19 11.44 -12.50
N ALA A 179 -0.08 10.30 -11.87
CA ALA A 179 0.68 9.85 -10.70
C ALA A 179 1.98 9.13 -11.08
N VAL A 180 2.00 8.39 -12.17
CA VAL A 180 3.16 7.57 -12.57
C VAL A 180 3.96 8.27 -13.65
N TYR A 181 3.34 8.56 -14.80
CA TYR A 181 4.07 9.10 -15.95
C TYR A 181 4.60 10.51 -15.69
N LEU A 182 3.76 11.44 -15.25
CA LEU A 182 4.21 12.80 -14.93
C LEU A 182 5.14 12.81 -13.71
N GLY A 183 4.81 12.03 -12.67
CA GLY A 183 5.63 11.93 -11.47
C GLY A 183 7.05 11.43 -11.74
N GLN A 184 7.24 10.51 -12.68
CA GLN A 184 8.57 10.02 -13.06
C GLN A 184 9.35 11.01 -13.92
N ASN A 185 8.66 11.89 -14.66
CA ASN A 185 9.29 12.86 -15.58
C ASN A 185 9.53 14.24 -14.97
N VAL A 186 9.02 14.51 -13.76
CA VAL A 186 9.30 15.77 -13.05
C VAL A 186 10.72 15.74 -12.48
N ARG A 187 11.70 16.24 -13.24
CA ARG A 187 13.13 16.27 -12.88
C ARG A 187 13.57 17.53 -12.12
N LEU A 188 12.69 18.50 -11.89
CA LEU A 188 13.03 19.76 -11.24
C LEU A 188 12.99 19.66 -9.73
N LYS A 189 14.14 19.47 -9.08
CA LYS A 189 14.26 19.35 -7.61
C LYS A 189 13.51 20.44 -6.84
N LEU A 190 13.65 21.70 -7.24
CA LEU A 190 13.00 22.85 -6.58
C LEU A 190 11.46 22.81 -6.70
N LEU A 191 10.94 22.33 -7.82
CA LEU A 191 9.50 22.20 -8.00
C LEU A 191 8.97 21.03 -7.16
N VAL A 192 9.72 19.93 -7.10
CA VAL A 192 9.37 18.75 -6.28
C VAL A 192 9.32 19.10 -4.79
N GLU A 193 10.29 19.87 -4.29
CA GLU A 193 10.29 20.34 -2.91
C GLU A 193 9.07 21.21 -2.59
N LYS A 194 8.74 22.19 -3.45
CA LYS A 194 7.52 23.00 -3.29
C LYS A 194 6.25 22.16 -3.36
N ILE A 195 6.19 21.19 -4.27
CA ILE A 195 5.06 20.27 -4.41
C ILE A 195 4.87 19.46 -3.12
N PHE A 196 5.96 18.96 -2.51
CA PHE A 196 5.87 18.19 -1.28
C PHE A 196 5.45 19.05 -0.07
N LEU A 197 5.91 20.30 0.00
CA LEU A 197 5.52 21.22 1.08
C LEU A 197 4.02 21.52 1.08
N VAL A 198 3.36 21.57 -0.08
CA VAL A 198 1.91 21.83 -0.18
C VAL A 198 1.09 20.54 -0.23
N SER A 199 1.73 19.38 -0.33
CA SER A 199 1.04 18.09 -0.32
C SER A 199 0.63 17.73 1.12
N LYS A 200 -0.64 17.42 1.30
CA LYS A 200 -1.20 16.97 2.59
C LYS A 200 -1.03 15.46 2.83
N ARG A 201 -0.46 14.73 1.86
CA ARG A 201 -0.45 13.27 1.86
C ARG A 201 0.92 12.71 1.54
N PHE A 202 1.87 13.06 2.36
CA PHE A 202 3.24 12.57 2.24
C PHE A 202 3.49 11.44 3.24
N PHE A 203 3.82 10.24 2.72
CA PHE A 203 4.23 9.10 3.54
C PHE A 203 5.69 8.77 3.24
N GLY A 204 6.55 8.89 4.24
CA GLY A 204 7.98 8.70 4.07
C GLY A 204 8.44 7.25 3.93
N VAL A 205 7.60 6.27 4.30
CA VAL A 205 7.99 4.86 4.30
C VAL A 205 6.85 3.98 3.81
N PRO A 206 7.13 3.14 2.82
CA PRO A 206 8.20 3.25 1.82
C PRO A 206 7.96 4.46 0.93
N SER A 207 9.01 5.04 0.32
CA SER A 207 8.92 6.26 -0.49
C SER A 207 7.83 6.15 -1.56
N PHE A 208 6.83 7.00 -1.48
CA PHE A 208 5.69 6.98 -2.39
C PHE A 208 5.28 8.40 -2.77
N PHE A 209 5.98 8.94 -3.74
CA PHE A 209 5.90 10.36 -4.10
C PHE A 209 4.87 10.67 -5.18
N ASN A 210 4.42 9.67 -5.94
CA ASN A 210 3.58 9.91 -7.12
C ASN A 210 2.27 10.63 -6.77
N TYR A 211 1.59 10.20 -5.68
CA TYR A 211 0.37 10.86 -5.24
C TYR A 211 0.60 12.20 -4.56
N ALA A 212 1.72 12.33 -3.82
CA ALA A 212 2.12 13.61 -3.24
C ALA A 212 2.40 14.65 -4.33
N ILE A 213 3.02 14.24 -5.44
CA ILE A 213 3.25 15.10 -6.60
C ILE A 213 1.93 15.59 -7.20
N VAL A 214 0.98 14.69 -7.44
CA VAL A 214 -0.32 15.05 -8.02
C VAL A 214 -1.12 15.95 -7.09
N ASP A 215 -1.17 15.63 -5.80
CA ASP A 215 -1.84 16.44 -4.79
C ASP A 215 -1.19 17.83 -4.67
N GLY A 216 0.13 17.90 -4.68
CA GLY A 216 0.88 19.14 -4.66
C GLY A 216 0.67 19.99 -5.91
N ILE A 217 0.69 19.40 -7.10
CA ILE A 217 0.38 20.11 -8.37
C ILE A 217 -1.05 20.65 -8.32
N TYR A 218 -2.01 19.84 -7.87
CA TYR A 218 -3.40 20.27 -7.73
C TYR A 218 -3.52 21.47 -6.78
N ASN A 219 -2.89 21.43 -5.61
CA ASN A 219 -2.93 22.51 -4.63
C ASN A 219 -2.18 23.78 -5.10
N LEU A 220 -1.16 23.63 -5.95
CA LEU A 220 -0.48 24.78 -6.58
C LEU A 220 -1.32 25.45 -7.66
N LEU A 221 -2.00 24.65 -8.49
CA LEU A 221 -2.82 25.18 -9.59
C LEU A 221 -4.17 25.70 -9.09
N PHE A 222 -4.70 25.13 -8.01
CA PHE A 222 -6.00 25.47 -7.46
C PHE A 222 -5.93 25.75 -5.96
N PRO A 223 -5.22 26.81 -5.54
CA PRO A 223 -5.05 27.14 -4.12
C PRO A 223 -6.38 27.51 -3.45
N ASP A 224 -7.34 28.00 -4.21
CA ASP A 224 -8.66 28.40 -3.70
C ASP A 224 -9.79 27.59 -4.35
N LYS A 225 -10.45 26.74 -3.55
CA LYS A 225 -11.58 25.95 -4.00
C LYS A 225 -12.84 26.77 -4.28
N THR A 226 -12.91 28.00 -3.74
CA THR A 226 -14.01 28.94 -4.00
C THR A 226 -13.90 29.54 -5.40
N ALA A 227 -12.69 29.81 -5.90
CA ALA A 227 -12.46 30.28 -7.26
C ALA A 227 -12.96 29.29 -8.31
N LEU A 228 -12.76 27.98 -8.11
CA LEU A 228 -13.30 26.95 -9.02
C LEU A 228 -14.82 26.88 -9.05
N ARG A 229 -15.48 27.15 -7.92
CA ARG A 229 -16.96 27.25 -7.87
C ARG A 229 -17.46 28.50 -8.61
N GLN A 230 -16.73 29.61 -8.55
CA GLN A 230 -17.04 30.82 -9.30
C GLN A 230 -16.78 30.66 -10.80
N ILE A 231 -15.66 30.02 -11.19
CA ILE A 231 -15.38 29.70 -12.60
C ILE A 231 -16.47 28.79 -13.17
N ARG A 232 -16.88 27.74 -12.44
CA ARG A 232 -17.99 26.87 -12.86
C ARG A 232 -19.34 27.59 -12.96
N LYS A 233 -19.59 28.64 -12.17
CA LYS A 233 -20.81 29.45 -12.29
C LYS A 233 -20.75 30.40 -13.48
N ASN A 234 -19.59 30.92 -13.81
CA ASN A 234 -19.44 31.90 -14.90
C ASN A 234 -19.20 31.26 -16.28
N THR A 235 -18.79 29.97 -16.36
CA THR A 235 -18.53 29.28 -17.65
C THR A 235 -19.73 28.55 -18.23
N VAL A 236 -20.93 28.69 -17.65
CA VAL A 236 -22.11 28.11 -18.26
C VAL A 236 -22.59 28.94 -19.47
N ASP A 237 -22.13 30.19 -19.61
CA ASP A 237 -22.69 31.09 -20.65
C ASP A 237 -21.78 31.52 -21.81
N ASP A 238 -20.41 31.36 -21.77
CA ASP A 238 -19.60 32.05 -22.78
C ASP A 238 -18.32 31.38 -23.36
N PHE A 239 -18.03 30.12 -23.12
CA PHE A 239 -16.85 29.51 -23.80
C PHE A 239 -17.12 28.08 -24.30
N GLN A 240 -17.68 27.98 -25.50
CA GLN A 240 -17.51 26.81 -26.34
C GLN A 240 -16.11 26.86 -26.95
N LEU A 241 -15.16 26.10 -26.37
CA LEU A 241 -13.87 25.86 -27.02
C LEU A 241 -14.10 24.91 -28.20
N SER A 242 -14.06 25.46 -29.41
CA SER A 242 -13.97 24.66 -30.63
C SER A 242 -12.53 24.18 -30.78
N PHE A 243 -12.32 22.86 -30.69
CA PHE A 243 -11.05 22.27 -31.09
C PHE A 243 -11.10 22.02 -32.58
N GLU A 244 -10.33 22.77 -33.35
CA GLU A 244 -9.98 22.45 -34.73
C GLU A 244 -8.83 21.44 -34.70
N PHE A 245 -9.11 20.22 -35.13
CA PHE A 245 -8.07 19.24 -35.42
C PHE A 245 -7.57 19.48 -36.84
N GLY A 246 -6.35 19.99 -36.96
CA GLY A 246 -5.60 20.03 -38.20
C GLY A 246 -4.82 18.73 -38.41
#